data_a338966058d5baee89074664231f0a4d
#
_entry.id   a338966058d5baee89074664231f0a4d
#
_cell.length_a   1.000
_cell.length_b   1.000
_cell.length_c   1.000
_cell.angle_alpha   90.00
_cell.angle_beta   90.00
_cell.angle_gamma   90.00
#
_symmetry.space_group_name_H-M   'P 1'
#
loop_
_entity.id
_entity.type
_entity.pdbx_description
1 polymer ?
#
loop_
_entity_poly.entity_id
_entity_poly.type
_entity_poly.pdbx_seq_one_letter_code
_entity_poly.pdbx_strand_id
1 'polypeptide(L)'
;VEDRIRRTAAWAALGGVAAYGAGRARLPAAARFTGNLVAAGVALAAASALGVDRAGLGLAAGRHVQGIRWGGMAGGTVAAAVAGLATIGPTRPYFADERISAHSNRRAAVEASLRIPLETAAAEELLFRGAVLGLATDRLGDVAGVAVSSVLFGLWHVPPALDALGASGVADVAGGGPVGRWGAVTGTVAATSVAGVVFAELRRRSGSVVAPALVHGALNVTGFAAARRAGTG
;
A
#
# COMPACT_ATOMS: atom_id res chain seq x y z
N VAL A 1 28.77 13.10 17.25
CA VAL A 1 27.62 14.01 17.35
C VAL A 1 26.78 13.92 16.08
N GLU A 2 27.37 14.06 14.90
CA GLU A 2 26.66 14.04 13.61
C GLU A 2 25.88 12.74 13.35
N ASP A 3 26.47 11.56 13.60
CA ASP A 3 25.80 10.27 13.47
C ASP A 3 24.58 10.14 14.38
N ARG A 4 24.66 10.66 15.59
CA ARG A 4 23.53 10.66 16.51
C ARG A 4 22.40 11.54 16.00
N ILE A 5 22.73 12.73 15.46
CA ILE A 5 21.75 13.64 14.87
C ILE A 5 21.07 12.99 13.67
N ARG A 6 21.83 12.41 12.74
CA ARG A 6 21.30 11.72 11.56
C ARG A 6 20.40 10.52 11.94
N ARG A 7 20.79 9.75 12.96
CA ARG A 7 19.98 8.64 13.47
C ARG A 7 18.67 9.13 14.07
N THR A 8 18.72 10.17 14.92
CA THR A 8 17.51 10.77 15.50
C THR A 8 16.58 11.32 14.41
N ALA A 9 17.10 12.00 13.41
CA ALA A 9 16.32 12.54 12.29
C ALA A 9 15.68 11.41 11.46
N ALA A 10 16.37 10.28 11.27
CA ALA A 10 15.81 9.12 10.59
C ALA A 10 14.61 8.52 11.36
N TRP A 11 14.74 8.35 12.66
CA TRP A 11 13.63 7.89 13.50
C TRP A 11 12.48 8.89 13.53
N ALA A 12 12.76 10.19 13.54
CA ALA A 12 11.74 11.23 13.46
C ALA A 12 10.99 11.18 12.11
N ALA A 13 11.69 10.96 11.01
CA ALA A 13 11.07 10.80 9.69
C ALA A 13 10.15 9.56 9.64
N LEU A 14 10.61 8.41 10.13
CA LEU A 14 9.80 7.18 10.21
C LEU A 14 8.58 7.36 11.13
N GLY A 15 8.77 8.01 12.28
CA GLY A 15 7.69 8.37 13.21
C GLY A 15 6.67 9.33 12.58
N GLY A 16 7.13 10.29 11.79
CA GLY A 16 6.28 11.20 11.02
C GLY A 16 5.37 10.47 10.02
N VAL A 17 5.90 9.47 9.31
CA VAL A 17 5.12 8.61 8.41
C VAL A 17 4.04 7.85 9.20
N ALA A 18 4.38 7.26 10.33
CA ALA A 18 3.44 6.55 11.19
C ALA A 18 2.34 7.49 11.73
N ALA A 19 2.72 8.67 12.20
CA ALA A 19 1.78 9.68 12.72
C ALA A 19 0.82 10.18 11.63
N TYR A 20 1.33 10.47 10.43
CA TYR A 20 0.50 10.82 9.28
C TYR A 20 -0.47 9.68 8.93
N GLY A 21 0.01 8.43 8.88
CA GLY A 21 -0.80 7.25 8.63
C GLY A 21 -1.98 7.13 9.60
N ALA A 22 -1.74 7.33 10.89
CA ALA A 22 -2.78 7.30 11.92
C ALA A 22 -3.78 8.47 11.81
N GLY A 23 -3.32 9.66 11.40
CA GLY A 23 -4.13 10.87 11.33
C GLY A 23 -4.92 11.06 10.03
N ARG A 24 -4.45 10.49 8.91
CA ARG A 24 -5.00 10.75 7.57
C ARG A 24 -6.47 10.35 7.38
N ALA A 25 -6.95 9.37 8.15
CA ALA A 25 -8.35 8.95 8.08
C ALA A 25 -9.34 10.08 8.43
N ARG A 26 -8.90 11.06 9.24
CA ARG A 26 -9.71 12.24 9.61
C ARG A 26 -9.78 13.29 8.51
N LEU A 27 -8.96 13.18 7.46
CA LEU A 27 -8.94 14.12 6.36
C LEU A 27 -10.06 13.84 5.35
N PRO A 28 -10.67 14.87 4.74
CA PRO A 28 -11.55 14.69 3.60
C PRO A 28 -10.85 13.95 2.45
N ALA A 29 -11.61 13.23 1.61
CA ALA A 29 -11.06 12.38 0.55
C ALA A 29 -10.11 13.15 -0.42
N ALA A 30 -10.46 14.40 -0.79
CA ALA A 30 -9.58 15.22 -1.64
C ALA A 30 -8.26 15.59 -0.94
N ALA A 31 -8.32 15.90 0.36
CA ALA A 31 -7.12 16.20 1.15
C ALA A 31 -6.25 14.96 1.37
N ARG A 32 -6.83 13.77 1.48
CA ARG A 32 -6.06 12.52 1.54
C ARG A 32 -5.28 12.25 0.26
N PHE A 33 -5.91 12.49 -0.91
CA PHE A 33 -5.24 12.34 -2.21
C PHE A 33 -3.95 13.19 -2.27
N THR A 34 -4.11 14.49 -2.11
CA THR A 34 -2.98 15.41 -2.13
C THR A 34 -1.99 15.11 -0.99
N GLY A 35 -2.51 14.81 0.19
CA GLY A 35 -1.71 14.50 1.39
C GLY A 35 -0.83 13.27 1.23
N ASN A 36 -1.31 12.19 0.61
CA ASN A 36 -0.50 10.99 0.37
C ASN A 36 0.67 11.28 -0.59
N LEU A 37 0.42 12.03 -1.66
CA LEU A 37 1.47 12.43 -2.61
C LEU A 37 2.50 13.36 -1.95
N VAL A 38 2.03 14.35 -1.16
CA VAL A 38 2.91 15.25 -0.41
C VAL A 38 3.72 14.48 0.62
N ALA A 39 3.11 13.59 1.38
CA ALA A 39 3.80 12.76 2.37
C ALA A 39 4.89 11.90 1.72
N ALA A 40 4.61 11.29 0.57
CA ALA A 40 5.60 10.52 -0.18
C ALA A 40 6.76 11.42 -0.65
N GLY A 41 6.46 12.60 -1.20
CA GLY A 41 7.48 13.56 -1.65
C GLY A 41 8.36 14.08 -0.49
N VAL A 42 7.73 14.45 0.63
CA VAL A 42 8.46 14.90 1.83
C VAL A 42 9.34 13.79 2.40
N ALA A 43 8.82 12.55 2.49
CA ALA A 43 9.59 11.43 3.00
C ALA A 43 10.77 11.07 2.09
N LEU A 44 10.60 11.11 0.76
CA LEU A 44 11.69 10.91 -0.21
C LEU A 44 12.75 12.00 -0.09
N ALA A 45 12.34 13.26 0.03
CA ALA A 45 13.25 14.38 0.22
C ALA A 45 14.02 14.26 1.54
N ALA A 46 13.36 13.88 2.63
CA ALA A 46 14.00 13.64 3.93
C ALA A 46 15.01 12.49 3.86
N ALA A 47 14.64 11.35 3.26
CA ALA A 47 15.55 10.23 3.10
C ALA A 47 16.77 10.60 2.25
N SER A 48 16.58 11.36 1.15
CA SER A 48 17.67 11.86 0.32
C SER A 48 18.58 12.84 1.09
N ALA A 49 18.02 13.77 1.85
CA ALA A 49 18.77 14.70 2.69
C ALA A 49 19.57 13.98 3.79
N LEU A 50 19.11 12.81 4.23
CA LEU A 50 19.79 11.95 5.18
C LEU A 50 20.83 11.02 4.54
N GLY A 51 21.06 11.11 3.22
CA GLY A 51 22.14 10.44 2.52
C GLY A 51 21.73 9.22 1.70
N VAL A 52 20.42 8.86 1.66
CA VAL A 52 19.95 7.76 0.80
C VAL A 52 19.99 8.23 -0.66
N ASP A 53 20.76 7.53 -1.48
CA ASP A 53 20.89 7.84 -2.89
C ASP A 53 19.67 7.37 -3.73
N ARG A 54 19.65 7.73 -5.02
CA ARG A 54 18.55 7.34 -5.92
C ARG A 54 18.37 5.83 -6.04
N ALA A 55 19.44 5.05 -5.95
CA ALA A 55 19.36 3.59 -5.99
C ALA A 55 18.74 3.05 -4.71
N GLY A 56 19.15 3.57 -3.57
CA GLY A 56 18.55 3.30 -2.26
C GLY A 56 17.06 3.67 -2.19
N LEU A 57 16.63 4.72 -2.90
CA LEU A 57 15.22 5.10 -3.03
C LEU A 57 14.45 4.29 -4.11
N GLY A 58 15.12 3.43 -4.90
CA GLY A 58 14.50 2.71 -6.02
C GLY A 58 14.13 3.59 -7.21
N LEU A 59 14.79 4.73 -7.34
CA LEU A 59 14.59 5.76 -8.37
C LEU A 59 15.79 5.91 -9.29
N ALA A 60 16.69 4.90 -9.34
CA ALA A 60 17.87 4.94 -10.20
C ALA A 60 17.48 5.01 -11.68
N ALA A 61 18.17 5.87 -12.43
CA ALA A 61 18.01 5.97 -13.88
C ALA A 61 18.30 4.60 -14.55
N GLY A 62 17.49 4.25 -15.54
CA GLY A 62 17.63 2.98 -16.26
C GLY A 62 16.99 1.75 -15.58
N ARG A 63 16.60 1.81 -14.31
CA ARG A 63 15.91 0.70 -13.63
C ARG A 63 14.40 0.65 -13.86
N HIS A 64 13.80 1.71 -14.37
CA HIS A 64 12.35 1.76 -14.62
C HIS A 64 11.88 0.72 -15.65
N VAL A 65 12.65 0.43 -16.71
CA VAL A 65 12.31 -0.61 -17.69
C VAL A 65 12.28 -1.99 -17.04
N GLN A 66 13.26 -2.29 -16.20
CA GLN A 66 13.26 -3.53 -15.42
C GLN A 66 12.09 -3.56 -14.44
N GLY A 67 11.79 -2.43 -13.78
CA GLY A 67 10.60 -2.27 -12.95
C GLY A 67 9.30 -2.57 -13.67
N ILE A 68 9.13 -2.05 -14.91
CA ILE A 68 7.95 -2.31 -15.74
C ILE A 68 7.86 -3.81 -16.10
N ARG A 69 8.98 -4.45 -16.49
CA ARG A 69 8.97 -5.89 -16.82
C ARG A 69 8.56 -6.74 -15.64
N TRP A 70 9.22 -6.59 -14.50
CA TRP A 70 8.90 -7.35 -13.28
C TRP A 70 7.48 -7.06 -12.77
N GLY A 71 7.13 -5.77 -12.71
CA GLY A 71 5.82 -5.33 -12.24
C GLY A 71 4.69 -5.73 -13.18
N GLY A 72 4.91 -5.67 -14.50
CA GLY A 72 3.93 -6.09 -15.50
C GLY A 72 3.65 -7.59 -15.44
N MET A 73 4.69 -8.42 -15.36
CA MET A 73 4.54 -9.88 -15.25
C MET A 73 3.85 -10.27 -13.93
N ALA A 74 4.38 -9.80 -12.80
CA ALA A 74 3.82 -10.13 -11.49
C ALA A 74 2.42 -9.52 -11.30
N GLY A 75 2.20 -8.29 -11.75
CA GLY A 75 0.90 -7.62 -11.69
C GLY A 75 -0.15 -8.30 -12.56
N GLY A 76 0.22 -8.74 -13.75
CA GLY A 76 -0.65 -9.55 -14.62
C GLY A 76 -1.07 -10.87 -13.97
N THR A 77 -0.11 -11.57 -13.33
CA THR A 77 -0.38 -12.80 -12.58
C THR A 77 -1.34 -12.55 -11.42
N VAL A 78 -1.08 -11.51 -10.62
CA VAL A 78 -1.96 -11.14 -9.48
C VAL A 78 -3.35 -10.74 -9.97
N ALA A 79 -3.45 -9.93 -11.03
CA ALA A 79 -4.73 -9.54 -11.60
C ALA A 79 -5.54 -10.75 -12.08
N ALA A 80 -4.89 -11.69 -12.78
CA ALA A 80 -5.54 -12.93 -13.22
C ALA A 80 -6.01 -13.79 -12.04
N ALA A 81 -5.20 -13.92 -10.99
CA ALA A 81 -5.55 -14.67 -9.78
C ALA A 81 -6.76 -14.05 -9.06
N VAL A 82 -6.76 -12.72 -8.85
CA VAL A 82 -7.87 -12.01 -8.21
C VAL A 82 -9.16 -12.12 -9.05
N ALA A 83 -9.04 -11.91 -10.38
CA ALA A 83 -10.17 -12.05 -11.28
C ALA A 83 -10.75 -13.49 -11.26
N GLY A 84 -9.88 -14.51 -11.25
CA GLY A 84 -10.29 -15.90 -11.14
C GLY A 84 -11.00 -16.18 -9.81
N LEU A 85 -10.43 -15.80 -8.67
CA LEU A 85 -11.04 -15.96 -7.36
C LEU A 85 -12.41 -15.28 -7.27
N ALA A 86 -12.59 -14.12 -7.89
CA ALA A 86 -13.85 -13.40 -7.90
C ALA A 86 -14.98 -14.10 -8.68
N THR A 87 -14.65 -15.09 -9.53
CA THR A 87 -15.63 -15.92 -10.25
C THR A 87 -16.06 -17.19 -9.50
N ILE A 88 -15.28 -17.59 -8.48
CA ILE A 88 -15.56 -18.82 -7.72
C ILE A 88 -16.63 -18.52 -6.66
N GLY A 89 -17.72 -19.28 -6.67
CA GLY A 89 -18.87 -19.08 -5.78
C GLY A 89 -18.52 -18.88 -4.30
N PRO A 90 -17.74 -19.80 -3.66
CA PRO A 90 -17.34 -19.67 -2.27
C PRO A 90 -16.51 -18.44 -1.92
N THR A 91 -15.74 -17.87 -2.86
CA THR A 91 -14.87 -16.71 -2.61
C THR A 91 -15.50 -15.38 -3.01
N ARG A 92 -16.52 -15.38 -3.87
CA ARG A 92 -17.21 -14.18 -4.36
C ARG A 92 -17.71 -13.25 -3.23
N PRO A 93 -18.31 -13.74 -2.13
CA PRO A 93 -18.79 -12.88 -1.04
C PRO A 93 -17.69 -12.03 -0.38
N TYR A 94 -16.44 -12.50 -0.39
CA TYR A 94 -15.31 -11.74 0.19
C TYR A 94 -14.94 -10.51 -0.63
N PHE A 95 -15.41 -10.41 -1.87
CA PHE A 95 -15.23 -9.22 -2.71
C PHE A 95 -16.38 -8.20 -2.56
N ALA A 96 -17.51 -8.57 -1.96
CA ALA A 96 -18.65 -7.68 -1.84
C ALA A 96 -18.32 -6.45 -0.97
N ASP A 97 -18.52 -5.24 -1.52
CA ASP A 97 -18.38 -3.96 -0.81
C ASP A 97 -19.44 -2.99 -1.35
N GLU A 98 -20.44 -2.70 -0.50
CA GLU A 98 -21.57 -1.84 -0.87
C GLU A 98 -21.14 -0.41 -1.23
N ARG A 99 -20.07 0.10 -0.61
CA ARG A 99 -19.54 1.44 -0.94
C ARG A 99 -19.03 1.50 -2.37
N ILE A 100 -18.39 0.40 -2.83
CA ILE A 100 -17.82 0.30 -4.18
C ILE A 100 -18.94 0.07 -5.20
N SER A 101 -19.88 -0.81 -4.91
CA SER A 101 -21.01 -1.09 -5.82
C SER A 101 -21.92 0.13 -6.03
N ALA A 102 -22.07 0.99 -5.02
CA ALA A 102 -22.83 2.23 -5.09
C ALA A 102 -22.19 3.34 -5.97
N HIS A 103 -20.94 3.17 -6.42
CA HIS A 103 -20.30 4.18 -7.28
C HIS A 103 -20.98 4.27 -8.66
N SER A 104 -21.26 5.48 -9.14
CA SER A 104 -21.62 5.70 -10.54
C SER A 104 -20.50 5.23 -11.48
N ASN A 105 -20.81 4.90 -12.72
CA ASN A 105 -19.82 4.45 -13.71
C ASN A 105 -18.68 5.47 -13.90
N ARG A 106 -19.03 6.78 -13.93
CA ARG A 106 -18.03 7.85 -14.03
C ARG A 106 -17.08 7.85 -12.82
N ARG A 107 -17.63 7.75 -11.61
CA ARG A 107 -16.82 7.71 -10.39
C ARG A 107 -15.93 6.46 -10.38
N ALA A 108 -16.49 5.31 -10.73
CA ALA A 108 -15.73 4.06 -10.80
C ALA A 108 -14.59 4.13 -11.82
N ALA A 109 -14.80 4.75 -12.99
CA ALA A 109 -13.75 4.96 -13.97
C ALA A 109 -12.61 5.82 -13.41
N VAL A 110 -12.92 6.93 -12.73
CA VAL A 110 -11.92 7.80 -12.08
C VAL A 110 -11.17 7.07 -10.97
N GLU A 111 -11.87 6.30 -10.13
CA GLU A 111 -11.23 5.51 -9.07
C GLU A 111 -10.25 4.49 -9.66
N ALA A 112 -10.67 3.69 -10.63
CA ALA A 112 -9.86 2.62 -11.21
C ALA A 112 -8.69 3.12 -12.06
N SER A 113 -8.88 4.21 -12.83
CA SER A 113 -7.86 4.68 -13.80
C SER A 113 -6.93 5.76 -13.26
N LEU A 114 -7.30 6.47 -12.20
CA LEU A 114 -6.55 7.60 -11.70
C LEU A 114 -6.24 7.48 -10.20
N ARG A 115 -7.27 7.35 -9.35
CA ARG A 115 -7.06 7.43 -7.90
C ARG A 115 -6.34 6.21 -7.37
N ILE A 116 -6.78 5.00 -7.68
CA ILE A 116 -6.10 3.78 -7.22
C ILE A 116 -4.65 3.73 -7.72
N PRO A 117 -4.33 3.94 -9.02
CA PRO A 117 -2.95 3.92 -9.48
C PRO A 117 -2.06 5.00 -8.88
N LEU A 118 -2.53 6.23 -8.70
CA LEU A 118 -1.70 7.35 -8.26
C LEU A 118 -1.74 7.57 -6.76
N GLU A 119 -2.94 7.66 -6.16
CA GLU A 119 -3.11 7.97 -4.74
C GLU A 119 -2.72 6.79 -3.85
N THR A 120 -3.13 5.59 -4.25
CA THR A 120 -2.89 4.40 -3.46
C THR A 120 -1.57 3.75 -3.87
N ALA A 121 -1.50 3.19 -5.08
CA ALA A 121 -0.36 2.37 -5.44
C ALA A 121 0.94 3.17 -5.58
N ALA A 122 0.98 4.22 -6.42
CA ALA A 122 2.23 4.96 -6.65
C ALA A 122 2.67 5.74 -5.41
N ALA A 123 1.76 6.47 -4.75
CA ALA A 123 2.10 7.26 -3.57
C ALA A 123 2.58 6.37 -2.41
N GLU A 124 1.89 5.26 -2.15
CA GLU A 124 2.27 4.35 -1.08
C GLU A 124 3.58 3.62 -1.38
N GLU A 125 3.83 3.19 -2.63
CA GLU A 125 5.10 2.56 -2.96
C GLU A 125 6.28 3.53 -2.93
N LEU A 126 6.09 4.78 -3.35
CA LEU A 126 7.10 5.83 -3.18
C LEU A 126 7.40 6.09 -1.69
N LEU A 127 6.35 6.11 -0.86
CA LEU A 127 6.50 6.30 0.58
C LEU A 127 7.20 5.11 1.24
N PHE A 128 6.67 3.89 1.06
CA PHE A 128 7.13 2.70 1.79
C PHE A 128 8.35 2.04 1.14
N ARG A 129 8.39 1.85 -0.19
CA ARG A 129 9.47 1.15 -0.90
C ARG A 129 10.54 2.11 -1.42
N GLY A 130 10.18 3.39 -1.53
CA GLY A 130 11.16 4.46 -1.76
C GLY A 130 11.78 4.92 -0.44
N ALA A 131 11.07 5.78 0.29
CA ALA A 131 11.63 6.48 1.43
C ALA A 131 11.86 5.60 2.66
N VAL A 132 10.82 4.91 3.15
CA VAL A 132 10.88 4.13 4.40
C VAL A 132 11.86 2.97 4.27
N LEU A 133 11.74 2.16 3.22
CA LEU A 133 12.64 1.02 2.99
C LEU A 133 14.07 1.50 2.77
N GLY A 134 14.28 2.54 1.94
CA GLY A 134 15.60 3.08 1.67
C GLY A 134 16.28 3.57 2.95
N LEU A 135 15.58 4.39 3.74
CA LEU A 135 16.12 4.94 4.98
C LEU A 135 16.34 3.85 6.05
N ALA A 136 15.40 2.94 6.21
CA ALA A 136 15.53 1.87 7.20
C ALA A 136 16.65 0.88 6.82
N THR A 137 16.79 0.53 5.54
CA THR A 137 17.87 -0.32 5.06
C THR A 137 19.25 0.33 5.26
N ASP A 138 19.38 1.61 4.94
CA ASP A 138 20.62 2.36 5.14
C ASP A 138 21.07 2.39 6.61
N ARG A 139 20.13 2.42 7.55
CA ARG A 139 20.41 2.54 8.99
C ARG A 139 20.49 1.24 9.76
N LEU A 140 19.74 0.24 9.33
CA LEU A 140 19.50 -0.99 10.10
C LEU A 140 19.90 -2.26 9.34
N GLY A 141 20.27 -2.12 8.06
CA GLY A 141 20.53 -3.24 7.17
C GLY A 141 19.25 -3.81 6.54
N ASP A 142 19.45 -4.71 5.58
CA ASP A 142 18.41 -5.21 4.67
C ASP A 142 17.22 -5.85 5.38
N VAL A 143 17.48 -6.78 6.29
CA VAL A 143 16.42 -7.56 6.97
C VAL A 143 15.54 -6.65 7.84
N ALA A 144 16.19 -5.81 8.66
CA ALA A 144 15.47 -4.88 9.51
C ALA A 144 14.76 -3.79 8.69
N GLY A 145 15.36 -3.33 7.60
CA GLY A 145 14.74 -2.38 6.67
C GLY A 145 13.46 -2.93 6.05
N VAL A 146 13.49 -4.16 5.56
CA VAL A 146 12.29 -4.84 5.03
C VAL A 146 11.25 -5.01 6.14
N ALA A 147 11.63 -5.44 7.33
CA ALA A 147 10.70 -5.63 8.45
C ALA A 147 10.02 -4.31 8.84
N VAL A 148 10.79 -3.23 9.04
CA VAL A 148 10.26 -1.90 9.40
C VAL A 148 9.29 -1.38 8.32
N SER A 149 9.70 -1.43 7.05
CA SER A 149 8.85 -0.96 5.94
C SER A 149 7.55 -1.76 5.86
N SER A 150 7.61 -3.08 6.04
CA SER A 150 6.45 -3.97 5.92
C SER A 150 5.48 -3.82 7.10
N VAL A 151 6.00 -3.71 8.32
CA VAL A 151 5.18 -3.48 9.51
C VAL A 151 4.49 -2.12 9.45
N LEU A 152 5.21 -1.05 9.10
CA LEU A 152 4.61 0.28 8.93
C LEU A 152 3.55 0.29 7.82
N PHE A 153 3.77 -0.45 6.74
CA PHE A 153 2.77 -0.64 5.69
C PHE A 153 1.54 -1.38 6.18
N GLY A 154 1.70 -2.41 7.00
CA GLY A 154 0.58 -3.09 7.65
C GLY A 154 -0.22 -2.15 8.57
N LEU A 155 0.47 -1.41 9.44
CA LEU A 155 -0.16 -0.45 10.35
C LEU A 155 -0.86 0.70 9.61
N TRP A 156 -0.37 1.10 8.43
CA TRP A 156 -1.03 2.06 7.55
C TRP A 156 -2.44 1.64 7.14
N HIS A 157 -2.74 0.34 7.16
CA HIS A 157 -4.04 -0.21 6.79
C HIS A 157 -5.04 -0.31 7.95
N VAL A 158 -4.64 0.04 9.18
CA VAL A 158 -5.57 0.05 10.34
C VAL A 158 -6.79 0.96 10.09
N PRO A 159 -6.64 2.25 9.69
CA PRO A 159 -7.80 3.09 9.44
C PRO A 159 -8.71 2.57 8.32
N PRO A 160 -8.19 2.19 7.13
CA PRO A 160 -9.04 1.57 6.09
C PRO A 160 -9.75 0.30 6.54
N ALA A 161 -9.09 -0.54 7.36
CA ALA A 161 -9.71 -1.76 7.91
C ALA A 161 -10.87 -1.42 8.84
N LEU A 162 -10.70 -0.43 9.72
CA LEU A 162 -11.78 0.05 10.59
C LEU A 162 -12.96 0.63 9.79
N ASP A 163 -12.68 1.40 8.74
CA ASP A 163 -13.69 1.94 7.84
C ASP A 163 -14.45 0.84 7.06
N ALA A 164 -13.75 -0.25 6.68
CA ALA A 164 -14.32 -1.37 5.96
C ALA A 164 -15.27 -2.22 6.83
N LEU A 165 -15.04 -2.29 8.14
CA LEU A 165 -15.88 -3.07 9.07
C LEU A 165 -17.34 -2.62 9.12
N GLY A 166 -17.62 -1.36 8.78
CA GLY A 166 -18.98 -0.82 8.74
C GLY A 166 -19.70 -1.05 7.41
N ALA A 167 -19.01 -1.53 6.39
CA ALA A 167 -19.51 -1.54 5.00
C ALA A 167 -19.38 -2.90 4.29
N SER A 168 -18.77 -3.89 4.94
CA SER A 168 -18.59 -5.24 4.40
C SER A 168 -18.97 -6.28 5.47
N GLY A 169 -19.51 -7.42 5.05
CA GLY A 169 -19.82 -8.54 5.94
C GLY A 169 -18.59 -9.25 6.57
N VAL A 170 -17.38 -8.66 6.42
CA VAL A 170 -16.12 -9.24 6.93
C VAL A 170 -16.14 -9.39 8.46
N ALA A 171 -16.78 -8.46 9.18
CA ALA A 171 -16.91 -8.57 10.64
C ALA A 171 -17.79 -9.77 11.05
N ASP A 172 -18.82 -10.08 10.28
CA ASP A 172 -19.73 -11.21 10.54
C ASP A 172 -19.04 -12.53 10.23
N VAL A 173 -18.26 -12.59 9.14
CA VAL A 173 -17.43 -13.74 8.78
C VAL A 173 -16.35 -14.01 9.85
N ALA A 174 -15.85 -12.97 10.50
CA ALA A 174 -14.86 -13.07 11.58
C ALA A 174 -15.48 -13.42 12.95
N GLY A 175 -16.76 -13.77 13.01
CA GLY A 175 -17.45 -14.18 14.24
C GLY A 175 -18.25 -13.09 14.95
N GLY A 176 -18.36 -11.91 14.34
CA GLY A 176 -19.14 -10.78 14.89
C GLY A 176 -18.56 -10.17 16.17
N GLY A 177 -19.22 -9.13 16.65
CA GLY A 177 -18.88 -8.46 17.92
C GLY A 177 -17.45 -7.87 17.98
N PRO A 178 -16.99 -7.47 19.18
CA PRO A 178 -15.66 -6.87 19.34
C PRO A 178 -14.50 -7.77 18.94
N VAL A 179 -14.60 -9.07 19.23
CA VAL A 179 -13.54 -10.06 18.91
C VAL A 179 -13.39 -10.22 17.40
N GLY A 180 -14.51 -10.37 16.67
CA GLY A 180 -14.49 -10.46 15.21
C GLY A 180 -13.94 -9.17 14.56
N ARG A 181 -14.30 -8.01 15.08
CA ARG A 181 -13.77 -6.72 14.60
C ARG A 181 -12.25 -6.62 14.73
N TRP A 182 -11.70 -6.92 15.91
CA TRP A 182 -10.25 -6.90 16.11
C TRP A 182 -9.54 -8.00 15.34
N GLY A 183 -10.17 -9.18 15.19
CA GLY A 183 -9.68 -10.24 14.34
C GLY A 183 -9.55 -9.79 12.87
N ALA A 184 -10.55 -9.11 12.33
CA ALA A 184 -10.51 -8.56 10.97
C ALA A 184 -9.42 -7.48 10.79
N VAL A 185 -9.27 -6.56 11.76
CA VAL A 185 -8.22 -5.53 11.72
C VAL A 185 -6.84 -6.16 11.78
N THR A 186 -6.59 -7.04 12.74
CA THR A 186 -5.28 -7.71 12.88
C THR A 186 -4.96 -8.60 11.68
N GLY A 187 -5.97 -9.30 11.13
CA GLY A 187 -5.84 -10.06 9.89
C GLY A 187 -5.45 -9.17 8.70
N THR A 188 -6.08 -8.00 8.56
CA THR A 188 -5.72 -7.03 7.52
C THR A 188 -4.29 -6.53 7.70
N VAL A 189 -3.90 -6.15 8.93
CA VAL A 189 -2.53 -5.70 9.22
C VAL A 189 -1.51 -6.80 8.90
N ALA A 190 -1.78 -8.03 9.29
CA ALA A 190 -0.89 -9.17 9.01
C ALA A 190 -0.77 -9.42 7.50
N ALA A 191 -1.89 -9.49 6.78
CA ALA A 191 -1.91 -9.72 5.33
C ALA A 191 -1.19 -8.60 4.55
N THR A 192 -1.44 -7.34 4.91
CA THR A 192 -0.78 -6.19 4.27
C THR A 192 0.70 -6.09 4.66
N SER A 193 1.10 -6.51 5.87
CA SER A 193 2.52 -6.64 6.22
C SER A 193 3.23 -7.70 5.37
N VAL A 194 2.59 -8.86 5.15
CA VAL A 194 3.12 -9.91 4.26
C VAL A 194 3.24 -9.40 2.82
N ALA A 195 2.20 -8.73 2.30
CA ALA A 195 2.27 -8.05 1.01
C ALA A 195 3.42 -7.02 0.99
N GLY A 196 3.63 -6.34 2.11
CA GLY A 196 4.74 -5.42 2.33
C GLY A 196 6.11 -6.05 2.09
N VAL A 197 6.33 -7.26 2.62
CA VAL A 197 7.58 -8.02 2.39
C VAL A 197 7.73 -8.37 0.90
N VAL A 198 6.66 -8.85 0.26
CA VAL A 198 6.67 -9.20 -1.17
C VAL A 198 7.00 -7.97 -2.03
N PHE A 199 6.40 -6.82 -1.76
CA PHE A 199 6.65 -5.57 -2.49
C PHE A 199 8.06 -5.05 -2.23
N ALA A 200 8.58 -5.16 -1.00
CA ALA A 200 9.96 -4.79 -0.69
C ALA A 200 10.96 -5.66 -1.45
N GLU A 201 10.73 -6.97 -1.52
CA GLU A 201 11.59 -7.90 -2.25
C GLU A 201 11.51 -7.65 -3.76
N LEU A 202 10.31 -7.40 -4.30
CA LEU A 202 10.13 -7.05 -5.71
C LEU A 202 10.88 -5.76 -6.07
N ARG A 203 10.81 -4.74 -5.20
CA ARG A 203 11.58 -3.51 -5.34
C ARG A 203 13.08 -3.77 -5.30
N ARG A 204 13.58 -4.61 -4.38
CA ARG A 204 15.00 -4.94 -4.25
C ARG A 204 15.52 -5.67 -5.49
N ARG A 205 14.81 -6.68 -5.99
CA ARG A 205 15.19 -7.46 -7.17
C ARG A 205 15.12 -6.65 -8.47
N SER A 206 14.11 -5.82 -8.64
CA SER A 206 13.97 -4.97 -9.83
C SER A 206 14.85 -3.71 -9.78
N GLY A 207 15.27 -3.28 -8.59
CA GLY A 207 15.94 -2.00 -8.36
C GLY A 207 15.04 -0.79 -8.55
N SER A 208 13.70 -0.97 -8.60
CA SER A 208 12.76 0.09 -8.95
C SER A 208 11.46 0.02 -8.15
N VAL A 209 10.97 1.17 -7.68
CA VAL A 209 9.64 1.31 -7.06
C VAL A 209 8.51 1.07 -8.06
N VAL A 210 8.78 1.14 -9.36
CA VAL A 210 7.78 0.89 -10.42
C VAL A 210 7.24 -0.54 -10.35
N ALA A 211 8.10 -1.52 -10.03
CA ALA A 211 7.67 -2.92 -9.99
C ALA A 211 6.59 -3.17 -8.92
N PRO A 212 6.79 -2.86 -7.63
CA PRO A 212 5.74 -3.03 -6.66
C PRO A 212 4.54 -2.10 -6.90
N ALA A 213 4.73 -0.89 -7.43
CA ALA A 213 3.61 0.01 -7.75
C ALA A 213 2.66 -0.58 -8.80
N LEU A 214 3.19 -1.25 -9.82
CA LEU A 214 2.36 -1.94 -10.82
C LEU A 214 1.62 -3.14 -10.23
N VAL A 215 2.27 -3.94 -9.39
CA VAL A 215 1.62 -5.09 -8.73
C VAL A 215 0.54 -4.62 -7.75
N HIS A 216 0.84 -3.61 -6.94
CA HIS A 216 -0.10 -3.00 -6.00
C HIS A 216 -1.31 -2.39 -6.73
N GLY A 217 -1.06 -1.63 -7.79
CA GLY A 217 -2.11 -1.09 -8.65
C GLY A 217 -2.97 -2.17 -9.28
N ALA A 218 -2.36 -3.23 -9.82
CA ALA A 218 -3.07 -4.35 -10.43
C ALA A 218 -3.97 -5.07 -9.40
N LEU A 219 -3.44 -5.35 -8.21
CA LEU A 219 -4.20 -5.95 -7.10
C LEU A 219 -5.44 -5.11 -6.75
N ASN A 220 -5.23 -3.82 -6.52
CA ASN A 220 -6.30 -2.93 -6.05
C ASN A 220 -7.33 -2.63 -7.15
N VAL A 221 -6.91 -2.41 -8.39
CA VAL A 221 -7.83 -2.17 -9.52
C VAL A 221 -8.68 -3.42 -9.80
N THR A 222 -8.06 -4.61 -9.78
CA THR A 222 -8.78 -5.86 -10.03
C THR A 222 -9.73 -6.18 -8.88
N GLY A 223 -9.29 -5.98 -7.61
CA GLY A 223 -10.15 -6.11 -6.43
C GLY A 223 -11.34 -5.15 -6.47
N PHE A 224 -11.11 -3.88 -6.84
CA PHE A 224 -12.17 -2.90 -7.04
C PHE A 224 -13.17 -3.31 -8.13
N ALA A 225 -12.68 -3.82 -9.27
CA ALA A 225 -13.54 -4.32 -10.34
C ALA A 225 -14.34 -5.55 -9.92
N ALA A 226 -13.75 -6.45 -9.13
CA ALA A 226 -14.41 -7.60 -8.55
C ALA A 226 -15.53 -7.19 -7.58
N ALA A 227 -15.25 -6.21 -6.70
CA ALA A 227 -16.24 -5.69 -5.75
C ALA A 227 -17.45 -5.07 -6.45
N ARG A 228 -17.22 -4.32 -7.53
CA ARG A 228 -18.35 -3.80 -8.33
C ARG A 228 -19.25 -4.89 -8.92
N ARG A 229 -18.64 -5.95 -9.45
CA ARG A 229 -19.40 -7.06 -10.04
C ARG A 229 -20.14 -7.87 -8.98
N ALA A 230 -19.55 -8.06 -7.80
CA ALA A 230 -20.20 -8.81 -6.73
C ALA A 230 -21.46 -8.12 -6.19
N GLY A 231 -21.50 -6.78 -6.17
CA GLY A 231 -22.64 -6.00 -5.69
C GLY A 231 -23.77 -5.78 -6.72
N THR A 232 -23.59 -6.19 -7.98
CA THR A 232 -24.61 -6.02 -9.04
C THR A 232 -25.32 -7.33 -9.41
N GLY A 233 -25.07 -8.41 -8.73
CA GLY A 233 -25.69 -9.74 -8.89
C GLY A 233 -26.28 -10.23 -7.61
#